data_0209c0bdf34f578214c5d56011239c26
#
_entry.id   0209c0bdf34f578214c5d56011239c26
#
_cell.length_a   1.000
_cell.length_b   1.000
_cell.length_c   1.000
_cell.angle_alpha   90.00
_cell.angle_beta   90.00
_cell.angle_gamma   90.00
#
_symmetry.space_group_name_H-M   'P 1'
#
loop_
_entity.id
_entity.type
_entity.pdbx_description
1 polymer ?
#
loop_
_entity_poly.entity_id
_entity_poly.type
_entity_poly.pdbx_seq_one_letter_code
_entity_poly.pdbx_strand_id
1 'polypeptide(L)'
;MQVEEYLRSDDRVVVPVGSTEQHAYLSLETDNILAERVSAEAAEPLGVLVLPVLPYGLTPSFAAFPGSPSLRVETFVAVLRDLLDSLHGQGLRRFLVVNGHGGNLPGGSLVREWAADATRPEAQALFHSWWSSDRVQAAAREVDPLPSHANWFENFPWTRLAGVDLPAGRKPALDEAAYRAASPAGVRELLGDGVFQGAYEMPNDQVEKVWQTGVEEVRDLLENGWR
;
A
#
# COMPACT_ATOMS: atom_id res chain seq x y z
N MET A 1 -24.44 18.72 -4.73
CA MET A 1 -23.50 17.85 -5.47
C MET A 1 -23.27 16.59 -4.66
N GLN A 2 -22.79 15.47 -5.26
CA GLN A 2 -22.72 14.18 -4.57
C GLN A 2 -21.89 14.19 -3.28
N VAL A 3 -20.71 14.83 -3.25
CA VAL A 3 -19.88 14.93 -2.05
C VAL A 3 -20.51 15.82 -0.96
N GLU A 4 -21.21 16.89 -1.32
CA GLU A 4 -21.94 17.70 -0.36
C GLU A 4 -23.10 16.93 0.29
N GLU A 5 -23.73 16.04 -0.44
CA GLU A 5 -24.76 15.16 0.11
C GLU A 5 -24.15 14.11 1.03
N TYR A 6 -23.03 13.50 0.62
CA TYR A 6 -22.27 12.57 1.44
C TYR A 6 -21.90 13.17 2.80
N LEU A 7 -21.36 14.39 2.81
CA LEU A 7 -20.95 15.11 4.03
C LEU A 7 -22.08 15.45 5.01
N ARG A 8 -23.34 15.23 4.65
CA ARG A 8 -24.47 15.37 5.58
C ARG A 8 -24.63 14.16 6.52
N SER A 9 -24.09 13.03 6.17
CA SER A 9 -24.26 11.78 6.89
C SER A 9 -22.95 11.07 7.26
N ASP A 10 -21.85 11.37 6.53
CA ASP A 10 -20.54 10.74 6.75
C ASP A 10 -19.41 11.75 6.50
N ASP A 11 -18.32 11.63 7.25
CA ASP A 11 -17.15 12.50 7.14
C ASP A 11 -15.85 11.70 6.96
N ARG A 12 -15.97 10.38 6.68
CA ARG A 12 -14.86 9.46 6.43
C ARG A 12 -14.33 9.63 5.00
N VAL A 13 -13.04 9.43 4.81
CA VAL A 13 -12.43 9.33 3.49
C VAL A 13 -11.25 8.36 3.52
N VAL A 14 -11.12 7.57 2.46
CA VAL A 14 -9.93 6.75 2.22
C VAL A 14 -9.00 7.48 1.26
N VAL A 15 -7.71 7.53 1.61
CA VAL A 15 -6.64 8.12 0.80
C VAL A 15 -5.64 7.01 0.47
N PRO A 16 -5.79 6.32 -0.68
CA PRO A 16 -4.84 5.30 -1.09
C PRO A 16 -3.50 5.92 -1.49
N VAL A 17 -2.39 5.32 -1.06
CA VAL A 17 -1.04 5.72 -1.44
C VAL A 17 -0.22 4.49 -1.86
N GLY A 18 0.37 4.54 -3.02
CA GLY A 18 1.18 3.46 -3.59
C GLY A 18 2.56 3.94 -4.00
N SER A 19 3.14 3.23 -4.95
CA SER A 19 4.37 3.60 -5.66
C SER A 19 4.37 2.99 -7.05
N THR A 20 5.10 3.60 -7.97
CA THR A 20 5.41 3.02 -9.28
C THR A 20 6.84 2.50 -9.20
N GLU A 21 7.03 1.19 -9.08
CA GLU A 21 8.36 0.59 -8.92
C GLU A 21 8.48 -0.81 -9.52
N GLN A 22 9.71 -1.31 -9.61
CA GLN A 22 9.99 -2.65 -10.09
C GLN A 22 9.30 -3.72 -9.25
N HIS A 23 8.44 -4.50 -9.88
CA HIS A 23 7.72 -5.65 -9.33
C HIS A 23 7.96 -6.92 -10.15
N ALA A 24 9.20 -7.13 -10.57
CA ALA A 24 9.63 -8.30 -11.33
C ALA A 24 8.79 -8.54 -12.60
N TYR A 25 7.94 -9.55 -12.58
CA TYR A 25 7.07 -9.98 -13.67
C TYR A 25 5.64 -9.43 -13.56
N LEU A 26 5.38 -8.60 -12.56
CA LEU A 26 4.10 -7.94 -12.33
C LEU A 26 4.13 -6.51 -12.88
N SER A 27 3.00 -5.84 -12.84
CA SER A 27 2.91 -4.43 -13.22
C SER A 27 3.80 -3.54 -12.34
N LEU A 28 4.42 -2.52 -12.91
CA LEU A 28 5.06 -1.45 -12.12
C LEU A 28 4.06 -0.70 -11.22
N GLU A 29 2.77 -0.79 -11.53
CA GLU A 29 1.66 -0.21 -10.78
C GLU A 29 1.13 -1.13 -9.67
N THR A 30 1.80 -2.24 -9.36
CA THR A 30 1.31 -3.24 -8.40
C THR A 30 0.89 -2.60 -7.08
N ASP A 31 1.73 -1.80 -6.46
CA ASP A 31 1.42 -1.09 -5.19
C ASP A 31 0.19 -0.19 -5.31
N ASN A 32 0.06 0.49 -6.45
CA ASN A 32 -1.06 1.39 -6.73
C ASN A 32 -2.37 0.60 -6.90
N ILE A 33 -2.32 -0.46 -7.70
CA ILE A 33 -3.46 -1.34 -7.94
C ILE A 33 -3.95 -1.96 -6.63
N LEU A 34 -3.04 -2.44 -5.79
CA LEU A 34 -3.38 -3.07 -4.52
C LEU A 34 -3.95 -2.06 -3.51
N ALA A 35 -3.32 -0.88 -3.37
CA ALA A 35 -3.82 0.17 -2.47
C ALA A 35 -5.20 0.67 -2.88
N GLU A 36 -5.41 0.95 -4.18
CA GLU A 36 -6.70 1.42 -4.70
C GLU A 36 -7.78 0.37 -4.54
N ARG A 37 -7.48 -0.88 -4.93
CA ARG A 37 -8.44 -1.96 -4.94
C ARG A 37 -8.87 -2.38 -3.53
N VAL A 38 -7.93 -2.57 -2.59
CA VAL A 38 -8.28 -2.91 -1.20
C VAL A 38 -9.12 -1.80 -0.55
N SER A 39 -8.80 -0.54 -0.87
CA SER A 39 -9.58 0.61 -0.40
C SER A 39 -11.00 0.61 -0.95
N ALA A 40 -11.16 0.39 -2.25
CA ALA A 40 -12.46 0.36 -2.91
C ALA A 40 -13.33 -0.81 -2.41
N GLU A 41 -12.80 -2.04 -2.38
CA GLU A 41 -13.54 -3.23 -1.94
C GLU A 41 -13.92 -3.17 -0.44
N ALA A 42 -13.10 -2.50 0.38
CA ALA A 42 -13.42 -2.29 1.80
C ALA A 42 -14.50 -1.22 2.01
N ALA A 43 -14.42 -0.12 1.25
CA ALA A 43 -15.25 1.06 1.43
C ALA A 43 -16.62 0.96 0.75
N GLU A 44 -16.74 0.24 -0.38
CA GLU A 44 -17.96 0.15 -1.18
C GLU A 44 -19.21 -0.27 -0.36
N PRO A 45 -19.18 -1.35 0.46
CA PRO A 45 -20.34 -1.76 1.25
C PRO A 45 -20.77 -0.72 2.30
N LEU A 46 -19.86 0.18 2.69
CA LEU A 46 -20.08 1.22 3.69
C LEU A 46 -20.48 2.56 3.07
N GLY A 47 -20.40 2.67 1.74
CA GLY A 47 -20.60 3.93 1.02
C GLY A 47 -19.56 5.02 1.34
N VAL A 48 -18.36 4.63 1.79
CA VAL A 48 -17.30 5.57 2.17
C VAL A 48 -16.57 6.09 0.93
N LEU A 49 -16.28 7.39 0.92
CA LEU A 49 -15.55 8.05 -0.15
C LEU A 49 -14.10 7.53 -0.25
N VAL A 50 -13.69 7.13 -1.45
CA VAL A 50 -12.30 6.74 -1.77
C VAL A 50 -11.74 7.70 -2.80
N LEU A 51 -10.57 8.26 -2.55
CA LEU A 51 -9.85 9.10 -3.52
C LEU A 51 -9.08 8.23 -4.52
N PRO A 52 -8.72 8.78 -5.69
CA PRO A 52 -7.73 8.16 -6.57
C PRO A 52 -6.41 7.92 -5.83
N VAL A 53 -5.72 6.82 -6.16
CA VAL A 53 -4.43 6.50 -5.54
C VAL A 53 -3.38 7.58 -5.84
N LEU A 54 -2.53 7.91 -4.86
CA LEU A 54 -1.30 8.67 -5.08
C LEU A 54 -0.23 7.70 -5.62
N PRO A 55 0.12 7.75 -6.93
CA PRO A 55 0.86 6.67 -7.58
C PRO A 55 2.38 6.77 -7.45
N TYR A 56 2.90 7.80 -6.81
CA TYR A 56 4.34 8.01 -6.63
C TYR A 56 4.70 8.05 -5.15
N GLY A 57 5.55 7.10 -4.75
CA GLY A 57 6.00 6.92 -3.37
C GLY A 57 7.51 7.09 -3.20
N LEU A 58 8.00 6.48 -2.14
CA LEU A 58 9.40 6.53 -1.72
C LEU A 58 10.10 5.20 -2.04
N THR A 59 10.67 5.08 -3.23
CA THR A 59 11.37 3.87 -3.68
C THR A 59 12.85 4.10 -4.07
N PRO A 60 13.68 4.76 -3.21
CA PRO A 60 15.06 5.07 -3.55
C PRO A 60 15.93 3.83 -3.77
N SER A 61 15.62 2.71 -3.11
CA SER A 61 16.35 1.44 -3.28
C SER A 61 16.23 0.87 -4.69
N PHE A 62 15.14 1.16 -5.40
CA PHE A 62 14.89 0.71 -6.78
C PHE A 62 15.29 1.74 -7.84
N ALA A 63 15.99 2.82 -7.48
CA ALA A 63 16.37 3.87 -8.43
C ALA A 63 17.27 3.37 -9.59
N ALA A 64 17.92 2.21 -9.46
CA ALA A 64 18.67 1.58 -10.55
C ALA A 64 17.82 0.72 -11.50
N PHE A 65 16.54 0.51 -11.19
CA PHE A 65 15.59 -0.17 -12.08
C PHE A 65 14.84 0.88 -12.91
N PRO A 66 14.98 0.87 -14.24
CA PRO A 66 14.26 1.81 -15.10
C PRO A 66 12.74 1.74 -14.89
N GLY A 67 12.08 2.89 -14.85
CA GLY A 67 10.64 2.96 -14.64
C GLY A 67 10.21 3.01 -13.17
N SER A 68 11.17 3.10 -12.21
CA SER A 68 10.91 3.21 -10.77
C SER A 68 11.23 4.64 -10.27
N PRO A 69 10.36 5.65 -10.51
CA PRO A 69 10.58 7.01 -10.02
C PRO A 69 10.34 7.07 -8.52
N SER A 70 11.23 7.73 -7.78
CA SER A 70 11.08 7.98 -6.35
C SER A 70 10.89 9.45 -6.05
N LEU A 71 9.94 9.79 -5.21
CA LEU A 71 9.88 11.10 -4.58
C LEU A 71 10.96 11.21 -3.50
N ARG A 72 11.29 12.46 -3.12
CA ARG A 72 12.01 12.72 -1.88
C ARG A 72 11.04 12.64 -0.72
N VAL A 73 11.55 12.29 0.48
CA VAL A 73 10.71 12.16 1.68
C VAL A 73 9.92 13.44 1.94
N GLU A 74 10.60 14.59 1.91
CA GLU A 74 9.96 15.90 2.12
C GLU A 74 8.85 16.20 1.11
N THR A 75 9.01 15.77 -0.15
CA THR A 75 7.98 15.97 -1.18
C THR A 75 6.77 15.09 -0.92
N PHE A 76 6.99 13.80 -0.62
CA PHE A 76 5.91 12.85 -0.34
C PHE A 76 5.06 13.28 0.87
N VAL A 77 5.73 13.63 1.99
CA VAL A 77 5.01 14.04 3.20
C VAL A 77 4.33 15.40 3.02
N ALA A 78 4.89 16.31 2.20
CA ALA A 78 4.24 17.58 1.89
C ALA A 78 2.96 17.37 1.07
N VAL A 79 3.00 16.54 0.02
CA VAL A 79 1.80 16.21 -0.79
C VAL A 79 0.71 15.58 0.09
N LEU A 80 1.09 14.62 0.94
CA LEU A 80 0.13 13.96 1.83
C LEU A 80 -0.49 14.96 2.82
N ARG A 81 0.31 15.86 3.41
CA ARG A 81 -0.16 16.93 4.29
C ARG A 81 -1.15 17.85 3.58
N ASP A 82 -0.80 18.32 2.38
CA ASP A 82 -1.65 19.22 1.59
C ASP A 82 -3.01 18.57 1.27
N LEU A 83 -3.03 17.27 0.96
CA LEU A 83 -4.27 16.52 0.73
C LEU A 83 -5.12 16.46 2.01
N LEU A 84 -4.53 16.10 3.15
CA LEU A 84 -5.26 16.03 4.43
C LEU A 84 -5.80 17.40 4.85
N ASP A 85 -4.99 18.46 4.76
CA ASP A 85 -5.40 19.83 5.12
C ASP A 85 -6.52 20.33 4.20
N SER A 86 -6.41 20.09 2.89
CA SER A 86 -7.42 20.49 1.92
C SER A 86 -8.75 19.80 2.16
N LEU A 87 -8.73 18.48 2.35
CA LEU A 87 -9.93 17.69 2.59
C LEU A 87 -10.58 18.02 3.95
N HIS A 88 -9.77 18.25 4.98
CA HIS A 88 -10.26 18.72 6.28
C HIS A 88 -10.96 20.07 6.16
N GLY A 89 -10.38 21.01 5.40
CA GLY A 89 -11.00 22.30 5.09
C GLY A 89 -12.35 22.19 4.36
N GLN A 90 -12.60 21.07 3.69
CA GLN A 90 -13.85 20.78 2.97
C GLN A 90 -14.91 20.07 3.83
N GLY A 91 -14.60 19.71 5.07
CA GLY A 91 -15.56 19.12 6.01
C GLY A 91 -15.33 17.63 6.33
N LEU A 92 -14.36 16.96 5.71
CA LEU A 92 -13.96 15.60 6.09
C LEU A 92 -13.22 15.62 7.44
N ARG A 93 -13.41 14.59 8.25
CA ARG A 93 -12.88 14.53 9.63
C ARG A 93 -12.16 13.22 9.93
N ARG A 94 -12.54 12.12 9.30
CA ARG A 94 -11.97 10.79 9.56
C ARG A 94 -11.24 10.29 8.30
N PHE A 95 -9.92 10.20 8.39
CA PHE A 95 -9.02 9.91 7.28
C PHE A 95 -8.35 8.55 7.46
N LEU A 96 -8.59 7.61 6.56
CA LEU A 96 -7.82 6.36 6.50
C LEU A 96 -6.86 6.42 5.31
N VAL A 97 -5.56 6.59 5.58
CA VAL A 97 -4.51 6.46 4.56
C VAL A 97 -4.17 4.99 4.42
N VAL A 98 -4.53 4.40 3.28
CA VAL A 98 -4.24 2.99 2.96
C VAL A 98 -3.00 2.92 2.09
N ASN A 99 -1.95 2.31 2.64
CA ASN A 99 -0.66 2.24 2.00
C ASN A 99 -0.45 0.90 1.28
N GLY A 100 -0.02 0.95 0.02
CA GLY A 100 0.37 -0.19 -0.81
C GLY A 100 1.87 -0.44 -0.88
N HIS A 101 2.73 0.45 -0.34
CA HIS A 101 4.17 0.44 -0.58
C HIS A 101 5.01 0.56 0.70
N GLY A 102 5.97 -0.37 0.88
CA GLY A 102 6.82 -0.42 2.07
C GLY A 102 7.65 0.85 2.34
N GLY A 103 8.11 1.52 1.30
CA GLY A 103 8.91 2.75 1.42
C GLY A 103 8.14 3.95 1.98
N ASN A 104 6.81 3.94 1.91
CA ASN A 104 5.97 5.06 2.33
C ASN A 104 5.79 5.21 3.86
N LEU A 105 6.44 4.40 4.68
CA LEU A 105 6.33 4.46 6.16
C LEU A 105 6.54 5.85 6.78
N PRO A 106 7.38 6.77 6.23
CA PRO A 106 7.43 8.16 6.70
C PRO A 106 6.08 8.88 6.67
N GLY A 107 5.18 8.51 5.75
CA GLY A 107 3.79 9.00 5.72
C GLY A 107 3.00 8.66 6.99
N GLY A 108 3.24 7.49 7.59
CA GLY A 108 2.61 7.11 8.86
C GLY A 108 3.03 7.99 10.03
N SER A 109 4.26 8.49 10.02
CA SER A 109 4.72 9.48 11.02
C SER A 109 4.04 10.83 10.82
N LEU A 110 3.94 11.28 9.57
CA LEU A 110 3.20 12.50 9.23
C LEU A 110 1.72 12.41 9.66
N VAL A 111 1.04 11.32 9.32
CA VAL A 111 -0.40 11.15 9.62
C VAL A 111 -0.64 11.21 11.14
N ARG A 112 0.23 10.59 11.93
CA ARG A 112 0.15 10.68 13.41
C ARG A 112 0.39 12.09 13.94
N GLU A 113 1.39 12.79 13.42
CA GLU A 113 1.67 14.19 13.77
C GLU A 113 0.48 15.08 13.41
N TRP A 114 -0.06 14.91 12.22
CA TRP A 114 -1.19 15.67 11.72
C TRP A 114 -2.45 15.46 12.57
N ALA A 115 -2.76 14.22 12.96
CA ALA A 115 -3.89 13.88 13.80
C ALA A 115 -3.72 14.35 15.26
N ALA A 116 -2.49 14.57 15.72
CA ALA A 116 -2.21 15.06 17.07
C ALA A 116 -2.26 16.58 17.19
N ASP A 117 -2.48 17.31 16.11
CA ASP A 117 -2.51 18.77 16.11
C ASP A 117 -3.75 19.32 16.82
N ALA A 118 -3.53 19.99 17.94
CA ALA A 118 -4.59 20.56 18.79
C ALA A 118 -5.48 21.62 18.08
N THR A 119 -5.05 22.12 16.93
CA THR A 119 -5.88 23.02 16.11
C THR A 119 -6.99 22.31 15.35
N ARG A 120 -6.96 20.96 15.30
CA ARG A 120 -7.94 20.09 14.63
C ARG A 120 -8.48 19.01 15.58
N PRO A 121 -9.06 19.38 16.74
CA PRO A 121 -9.41 18.42 17.80
C PRO A 121 -10.47 17.38 17.38
N GLU A 122 -11.25 17.67 16.34
CA GLU A 122 -12.27 16.77 15.78
C GLU A 122 -11.75 15.86 14.68
N ALA A 123 -10.52 16.08 14.20
CA ALA A 123 -9.96 15.28 13.11
C ALA A 123 -9.29 14.02 13.65
N GLN A 124 -9.48 12.91 12.94
CA GLN A 124 -8.83 11.65 13.20
C GLN A 124 -8.19 11.13 11.92
N ALA A 125 -6.97 10.64 11.99
CA ALA A 125 -6.30 10.07 10.84
C ALA A 125 -5.52 8.81 11.23
N LEU A 126 -5.66 7.78 10.41
CA LEU A 126 -4.99 6.49 10.52
C LEU A 126 -4.13 6.24 9.29
N PHE A 127 -2.99 5.60 9.47
CA PHE A 127 -2.15 5.10 8.39
C PHE A 127 -2.03 3.59 8.53
N HIS A 128 -2.47 2.86 7.51
CA HIS A 128 -2.49 1.42 7.52
C HIS A 128 -1.87 0.86 6.25
N SER A 129 -0.88 -0.03 6.38
CA SER A 129 -0.35 -0.81 5.26
C SER A 129 -1.14 -2.10 5.16
N TRP A 130 -1.87 -2.32 4.08
CA TRP A 130 -2.86 -3.38 3.91
C TRP A 130 -2.33 -4.80 4.23
N TRP A 131 -1.02 -5.00 4.04
CA TRP A 131 -0.37 -6.30 4.26
C TRP A 131 0.22 -6.48 5.67
N SER A 132 0.33 -5.42 6.49
CA SER A 132 1.25 -5.39 7.64
C SER A 132 0.67 -5.92 8.94
N SER A 133 -0.63 -6.20 9.00
CA SER A 133 -1.25 -6.68 10.22
C SER A 133 -0.86 -8.12 10.55
N ASP A 134 -0.92 -8.46 11.83
CA ASP A 134 -0.69 -9.83 12.29
C ASP A 134 -1.69 -10.80 11.66
N ARG A 135 -2.92 -10.37 11.41
CA ARG A 135 -4.00 -11.16 10.81
C ARG A 135 -3.67 -11.50 9.35
N VAL A 136 -3.31 -10.51 8.53
CA VAL A 136 -2.92 -10.72 7.12
C VAL A 136 -1.63 -11.53 7.03
N GLN A 137 -0.66 -11.22 7.87
CA GLN A 137 0.62 -11.92 7.89
C GLN A 137 0.47 -13.40 8.35
N ALA A 138 -0.43 -13.69 9.27
CA ALA A 138 -0.74 -15.08 9.67
C ALA A 138 -1.36 -15.84 8.50
N ALA A 139 -2.39 -15.28 7.85
CA ALA A 139 -3.03 -15.89 6.68
C ALA A 139 -2.02 -16.11 5.53
N ALA A 140 -1.12 -15.15 5.28
CA ALA A 140 -0.11 -15.29 4.26
C ALA A 140 0.90 -16.41 4.58
N ARG A 141 1.34 -16.53 5.84
CA ARG A 141 2.29 -17.59 6.24
C ARG A 141 1.69 -18.99 6.21
N GLU A 142 0.37 -19.14 6.27
CA GLU A 142 -0.31 -20.42 6.03
C GLU A 142 -0.18 -20.88 4.58
N VAL A 143 -0.06 -19.94 3.63
CA VAL A 143 0.15 -20.23 2.20
C VAL A 143 1.61 -20.50 1.90
N ASP A 144 2.52 -19.61 2.31
CA ASP A 144 3.97 -19.74 2.16
C ASP A 144 4.69 -18.95 3.26
N PRO A 145 5.78 -19.48 3.85
CA PRO A 145 6.48 -18.82 4.97
C PRO A 145 7.17 -17.50 4.60
N LEU A 146 7.30 -17.18 3.31
CA LEU A 146 8.03 -16.02 2.81
C LEU A 146 7.16 -15.09 1.95
N PRO A 147 6.02 -14.55 2.47
CA PRO A 147 5.30 -13.48 1.77
C PRO A 147 6.21 -12.26 1.67
N SER A 148 6.29 -11.63 0.49
CA SER A 148 7.30 -10.61 0.25
C SER A 148 6.99 -9.76 -0.97
N HIS A 149 7.78 -8.68 -1.16
CA HIS A 149 7.73 -7.80 -2.32
C HIS A 149 7.90 -8.57 -3.64
N ALA A 150 7.02 -8.26 -4.59
CA ALA A 150 6.99 -8.73 -5.97
C ALA A 150 6.89 -10.27 -6.14
N ASN A 151 6.57 -11.02 -5.07
CA ASN A 151 6.38 -12.45 -5.12
C ASN A 151 4.88 -12.84 -5.18
N TRP A 152 4.54 -14.09 -4.92
CA TRP A 152 3.17 -14.61 -4.92
C TRP A 152 2.19 -13.77 -4.10
N PHE A 153 2.65 -13.10 -3.04
CA PHE A 153 1.84 -12.31 -2.12
C PHE A 153 1.23 -11.05 -2.77
N GLU A 154 1.84 -10.58 -3.86
CA GLU A 154 1.36 -9.45 -4.67
C GLU A 154 0.94 -9.89 -6.08
N ASN A 155 1.01 -11.21 -6.37
CA ASN A 155 0.72 -11.80 -7.67
C ASN A 155 -0.76 -12.18 -7.78
N PHE A 156 -1.60 -11.20 -7.99
CA PHE A 156 -3.03 -11.36 -8.25
C PHE A 156 -3.34 -11.30 -9.76
N PRO A 157 -4.47 -11.84 -10.21
CA PRO A 157 -4.86 -11.74 -11.64
C PRO A 157 -4.82 -10.30 -12.18
N TRP A 158 -5.09 -9.30 -11.34
CA TRP A 158 -5.12 -7.89 -11.71
C TRP A 158 -3.77 -7.15 -11.60
N THR A 159 -2.73 -7.76 -11.03
CA THR A 159 -1.37 -7.23 -11.04
C THR A 159 -0.49 -7.85 -12.12
N ARG A 160 -0.95 -8.92 -12.78
CA ARG A 160 -0.23 -9.64 -13.84
C ARG A 160 -0.22 -8.87 -15.15
N LEU A 161 0.84 -9.06 -15.91
CA LEU A 161 0.98 -8.52 -17.26
C LEU A 161 0.64 -9.60 -18.30
N ALA A 162 -0.16 -9.25 -19.28
CA ALA A 162 -0.52 -10.17 -20.36
C ALA A 162 0.71 -10.58 -21.18
N GLY A 163 0.90 -11.88 -21.39
CA GLY A 163 2.01 -12.42 -22.19
C GLY A 163 3.35 -12.43 -21.48
N VAL A 164 3.39 -12.22 -20.16
CA VAL A 164 4.59 -12.37 -19.34
C VAL A 164 4.50 -13.69 -18.58
N ASP A 165 5.45 -14.57 -18.83
CA ASP A 165 5.57 -15.87 -18.12
C ASP A 165 6.35 -15.69 -16.81
N LEU A 166 5.83 -16.28 -15.73
CA LEU A 166 6.49 -16.29 -14.44
C LEU A 166 7.56 -17.39 -14.40
N PRO A 167 8.71 -17.15 -13.76
CA PRO A 167 9.68 -18.22 -13.51
C PRO A 167 9.10 -19.30 -12.61
N ALA A 168 9.43 -20.54 -12.90
CA ALA A 168 9.11 -21.65 -12.02
C ALA A 168 9.97 -21.62 -10.75
N GLY A 169 9.39 -22.04 -9.60
CA GLY A 169 10.12 -22.21 -8.35
C GLY A 169 10.06 -21.02 -7.42
N ARG A 170 11.17 -20.77 -6.73
CA ARG A 170 11.25 -19.76 -5.68
C ARG A 170 12.65 -19.19 -5.50
N LYS A 171 12.74 -17.97 -5.01
CA LYS A 171 13.99 -17.36 -4.57
C LYS A 171 14.33 -17.75 -3.13
N PRO A 172 15.63 -17.84 -2.79
CA PRO A 172 16.07 -18.01 -1.41
C PRO A 172 15.62 -16.80 -0.55
N ALA A 173 15.71 -16.98 0.77
CA ALA A 173 15.47 -15.88 1.70
C ALA A 173 16.44 -14.73 1.44
N LEU A 174 15.93 -13.50 1.51
CA LEU A 174 16.71 -12.28 1.31
C LEU A 174 17.76 -12.12 2.41
N ASP A 175 18.99 -11.79 2.03
CA ASP A 175 19.97 -11.25 2.98
C ASP A 175 19.61 -9.79 3.29
N GLU A 176 18.84 -9.60 4.34
CA GLU A 176 18.37 -8.30 4.80
C GLU A 176 19.52 -7.35 5.14
N ALA A 177 20.63 -7.85 5.67
CA ALA A 177 21.78 -7.01 6.03
C ALA A 177 22.49 -6.52 4.76
N ALA A 178 22.69 -7.39 3.78
CA ALA A 178 23.24 -7.01 2.48
C ALA A 178 22.32 -6.02 1.75
N TYR A 179 21.00 -6.24 1.76
CA TYR A 179 20.01 -5.35 1.13
C TYR A 179 20.05 -3.94 1.75
N ARG A 180 20.04 -3.84 3.09
CA ARG A 180 20.05 -2.54 3.80
C ARG A 180 21.35 -1.75 3.61
N ALA A 181 22.46 -2.46 3.39
CA ALA A 181 23.76 -1.83 3.17
C ALA A 181 24.02 -1.45 1.70
N ALA A 182 23.23 -1.99 0.76
CA ALA A 182 23.47 -1.84 -0.66
C ALA A 182 23.09 -0.44 -1.18
N SER A 183 23.88 0.06 -2.14
CA SER A 183 23.47 1.15 -3.02
C SER A 183 22.34 0.69 -3.97
N PRO A 184 21.61 1.60 -4.63
CA PRO A 184 20.60 1.19 -5.61
C PRO A 184 21.12 0.24 -6.71
N ALA A 185 22.36 0.44 -7.17
CA ALA A 185 23.01 -0.49 -8.11
C ALA A 185 23.26 -1.86 -7.48
N GLY A 186 23.72 -1.88 -6.22
CA GLY A 186 23.91 -3.12 -5.46
C GLY A 186 22.60 -3.85 -5.17
N VAL A 187 21.51 -3.11 -4.89
CA VAL A 187 20.18 -3.71 -4.75
C VAL A 187 19.76 -4.38 -6.07
N ARG A 188 19.98 -3.74 -7.22
CA ARG A 188 19.69 -4.35 -8.52
C ARG A 188 20.52 -5.59 -8.79
N GLU A 189 21.79 -5.60 -8.41
CA GLU A 189 22.65 -6.78 -8.53
C GLU A 189 22.18 -7.92 -7.59
N LEU A 190 21.84 -7.58 -6.35
CA LEU A 190 21.39 -8.55 -5.32
C LEU A 190 20.06 -9.20 -5.70
N LEU A 191 19.09 -8.41 -6.14
CA LEU A 191 17.75 -8.89 -6.44
C LEU A 191 17.62 -9.44 -7.86
N GLY A 192 18.38 -8.94 -8.83
CA GLY A 192 18.30 -9.31 -10.24
C GLY A 192 16.98 -8.88 -10.87
N ASP A 193 15.94 -9.70 -10.74
CA ASP A 193 14.59 -9.44 -11.28
C ASP A 193 13.71 -8.51 -10.42
N GLY A 194 14.10 -8.24 -9.19
CA GLY A 194 13.35 -7.38 -8.27
C GLY A 194 12.58 -8.12 -7.17
N VAL A 195 12.34 -9.43 -7.30
CA VAL A 195 11.71 -10.22 -6.22
C VAL A 195 12.64 -10.30 -5.01
N PHE A 196 12.12 -10.07 -3.82
CA PHE A 196 12.92 -10.20 -2.60
C PHE A 196 13.20 -11.67 -2.27
N GLN A 197 12.17 -12.51 -2.17
CA GLN A 197 12.28 -13.89 -1.75
C GLN A 197 10.99 -14.67 -1.99
N GLY A 198 11.01 -16.00 -1.78
CA GLY A 198 9.81 -16.84 -1.80
C GLY A 198 9.39 -17.29 -3.20
N ALA A 199 8.22 -17.87 -3.31
CA ALA A 199 7.67 -18.36 -4.56
C ALA A 199 7.19 -17.19 -5.45
N TYR A 200 7.24 -17.36 -6.77
CA TYR A 200 6.73 -16.33 -7.70
C TYR A 200 5.22 -16.34 -7.79
N GLU A 201 4.60 -17.49 -7.63
CA GLU A 201 3.15 -17.68 -7.69
C GLU A 201 2.65 -18.71 -6.69
N MET A 202 1.38 -18.60 -6.34
CA MET A 202 0.61 -19.60 -5.59
C MET A 202 -0.78 -19.75 -6.23
N PRO A 203 -1.53 -20.83 -5.92
CA PRO A 203 -2.90 -21.00 -6.41
C PRO A 203 -3.78 -19.78 -6.10
N ASN A 204 -4.52 -19.32 -7.10
CA ASN A 204 -5.33 -18.09 -6.98
C ASN A 204 -6.30 -18.13 -5.81
N ASP A 205 -6.90 -19.28 -5.51
CA ASP A 205 -7.84 -19.44 -4.39
C ASP A 205 -7.18 -19.25 -3.02
N GLN A 206 -5.88 -19.55 -2.90
CA GLN A 206 -5.12 -19.30 -1.67
C GLN A 206 -4.75 -17.83 -1.53
N VAL A 207 -4.28 -17.21 -2.62
CA VAL A 207 -3.92 -15.79 -2.64
C VAL A 207 -5.16 -14.92 -2.39
N GLU A 208 -6.31 -15.29 -2.98
CA GLU A 208 -7.59 -14.60 -2.79
C GLU A 208 -8.04 -14.60 -1.32
N LYS A 209 -7.86 -15.70 -0.57
CA LYS A 209 -8.17 -15.74 0.87
C LYS A 209 -7.36 -14.73 1.67
N VAL A 210 -6.07 -14.59 1.34
CA VAL A 210 -5.20 -13.60 1.97
C VAL A 210 -5.67 -12.18 1.62
N TRP A 211 -6.05 -11.95 0.36
CA TRP A 211 -6.61 -10.68 -0.09
C TRP A 211 -7.87 -10.29 0.68
N GLN A 212 -8.83 -11.22 0.78
CA GLN A 212 -10.07 -10.97 1.53
C GLN A 212 -9.82 -10.63 3.00
N THR A 213 -8.80 -11.26 3.63
CA THR A 213 -8.39 -10.90 4.98
C THR A 213 -7.93 -9.43 5.07
N GLY A 214 -7.17 -8.96 4.07
CA GLY A 214 -6.75 -7.55 3.99
C GLY A 214 -7.92 -6.58 3.77
N VAL A 215 -8.87 -6.93 2.88
CA VAL A 215 -10.09 -6.16 2.64
C VAL A 215 -10.94 -6.05 3.90
N GLU A 216 -11.16 -7.16 4.60
CA GLU A 216 -11.91 -7.18 5.86
C GLU A 216 -11.26 -6.31 6.93
N GLU A 217 -9.94 -6.31 7.02
CA GLU A 217 -9.22 -5.51 8.01
C GLU A 217 -9.31 -4.01 7.71
N VAL A 218 -9.16 -3.60 6.45
CA VAL A 218 -9.36 -2.20 6.05
C VAL A 218 -10.81 -1.77 6.32
N ARG A 219 -11.78 -2.65 6.08
CA ARG A 219 -13.19 -2.38 6.40
C ARG A 219 -13.42 -2.22 7.89
N ASP A 220 -12.83 -3.09 8.70
CA ASP A 220 -12.90 -3.03 10.17
C ASP A 220 -12.35 -1.68 10.70
N LEU A 221 -11.25 -1.20 10.12
CA LEU A 221 -10.72 0.12 10.46
C LEU A 221 -11.67 1.25 10.09
N LEU A 222 -12.37 1.16 8.95
CA LEU A 222 -13.37 2.14 8.54
C LEU A 222 -14.61 2.15 9.44
N GLU A 223 -14.99 1.01 10.01
CA GLU A 223 -16.14 0.90 10.91
C GLU A 223 -15.77 1.24 12.36
N ASN A 224 -14.65 0.75 12.86
CA ASN A 224 -14.33 0.67 14.29
C ASN A 224 -13.02 1.37 14.69
N GLY A 225 -12.23 1.87 13.75
CA GLY A 225 -10.92 2.48 14.02
C GLY A 225 -10.97 3.89 14.62
N TRP A 226 -12.14 4.49 14.74
CA TRP A 226 -12.35 5.87 15.19
C TRP A 226 -12.65 5.95 16.68
N ARG A 227 -12.18 7.04 17.33
CA ARG A 227 -12.38 7.32 18.76
C ARG A 227 -13.65 8.14 19.01
#